data_e6995d40593346ef3e69a86f30ab76ea
#
_entry.id   e6995d40593346ef3e69a86f30ab76ea
#
_cell.length_a   1.000
_cell.length_b   1.000
_cell.length_c   1.000
_cell.angle_alpha   90.00
_cell.angle_beta   90.00
_cell.angle_gamma   90.00
#
_symmetry.space_group_name_H-M   'P 1'
#
loop_
_entity.id
_entity.type
_entity.pdbx_description
1 polymer ?
#
loop_
_entity_poly.entity_id
_entity_poly.type
_entity_poly.pdbx_seq_one_letter_code
_entity_poly.pdbx_strand_id
1 'polypeptide(L)'
;FGAALMYLLRVRREQSGRWEDALLEFFFFCGAVLTGFLVLALSFKAAGYSAYVTSLAEGPALLEYRLPPFIGPAGSQPGEAAFLGLPLPLVQAPAWMRGLYAARNLNTLVLSTVAGALLYALVRLAANMPLRDLGTRAVGNMSPRLLDEVSYRGIAVGYPLFTLGALVFAMIWAQKAWGRYWDWDPKETWALITWLFYSGYLHMRIVRG
;
A
#
# COMPACT_ATOMS: atom_id res chain seq x y z
N PHE A 1 9.22 0.28 -4.17
CA PHE A 1 9.46 0.27 -2.71
C PHE A 1 10.87 -0.25 -2.40
N GLY A 2 11.23 -1.48 -2.82
CA GLY A 2 12.55 -2.07 -2.53
C GLY A 2 13.74 -1.24 -3.03
N ALA A 3 13.69 -0.75 -4.26
CA ALA A 3 14.74 0.09 -4.82
C ALA A 3 14.92 1.41 -4.04
N ALA A 4 13.82 2.06 -3.65
CA ALA A 4 13.87 3.27 -2.84
C ALA A 4 14.45 2.99 -1.43
N LEU A 5 14.08 1.87 -0.83
CA LEU A 5 14.65 1.43 0.45
C LEU A 5 16.17 1.20 0.35
N MET A 6 16.62 0.49 -0.69
CA MET A 6 18.06 0.25 -0.91
C MET A 6 18.84 1.54 -1.17
N TYR A 7 18.26 2.48 -1.91
CA TYR A 7 18.84 3.80 -2.14
C TYR A 7 19.00 4.58 -0.82
N LEU A 8 17.96 4.62 0.00
CA LEU A 8 18.00 5.30 1.31
C LEU A 8 19.01 4.67 2.28
N LEU A 9 19.13 3.33 2.28
CA LEU A 9 20.14 2.63 3.07
C LEU A 9 21.56 2.95 2.59
N ARG A 10 21.75 3.12 1.29
CA ARG A 10 23.01 3.58 0.71
C ARG A 10 23.35 5.01 1.15
N VAL A 11 22.42 5.96 0.96
CA VAL A 11 22.62 7.38 1.31
C VAL A 11 22.93 7.54 2.78
N ARG A 12 22.20 6.83 3.65
CA ARG A 12 22.48 6.84 5.10
C ARG A 12 23.90 6.38 5.46
N ARG A 13 24.46 5.46 4.70
CA ARG A 13 25.83 4.97 4.90
C ARG A 13 26.89 5.99 4.53
N GLU A 14 26.63 6.78 3.50
CA GLU A 14 27.55 7.80 2.98
C GLU A 14 27.42 9.13 3.73
N GLN A 15 26.18 9.50 4.11
CA GLN A 15 25.86 10.78 4.77
C GLN A 15 24.61 10.59 5.63
N SER A 16 24.74 10.48 6.95
CA SER A 16 23.57 10.43 7.83
C SER A 16 23.01 11.83 8.09
N GLY A 17 21.92 12.18 7.43
CA GLY A 17 21.12 13.37 7.69
C GLY A 17 19.84 13.02 8.47
N ARG A 18 19.30 13.96 9.25
CA ARG A 18 18.01 13.78 9.98
C ARG A 18 16.84 13.49 9.06
N TRP A 19 16.92 13.93 7.83
CA TRP A 19 15.87 13.80 6.80
C TRP A 19 15.84 12.40 6.18
N GLU A 20 17.00 11.87 5.85
CA GLU A 20 17.16 10.51 5.31
C GLU A 20 16.76 9.46 6.35
N ASP A 21 17.10 9.69 7.61
CA ASP A 21 16.70 8.84 8.72
C ASP A 21 15.16 8.80 8.89
N ALA A 22 14.51 9.97 8.79
CA ALA A 22 13.05 10.07 8.89
C ALA A 22 12.36 9.40 7.69
N LEU A 23 12.88 9.58 6.48
CA LEU A 23 12.37 8.92 5.28
C LEU A 23 12.51 7.40 5.37
N LEU A 24 13.65 6.90 5.82
CA LEU A 24 13.89 5.48 5.97
C LEU A 24 12.93 4.85 7.00
N GLU A 25 12.75 5.52 8.14
CA GLU A 25 11.81 5.08 9.18
C GLU A 25 10.36 5.09 8.65
N PHE A 26 9.98 6.11 7.88
CA PHE A 26 8.69 6.18 7.22
C PHE A 26 8.48 5.03 6.22
N PHE A 27 9.50 4.65 5.45
CA PHE A 27 9.43 3.50 4.54
C PHE A 27 9.23 2.18 5.30
N PHE A 28 9.91 1.98 6.42
CA PHE A 28 9.68 0.81 7.27
C PHE A 28 8.29 0.79 7.87
N PHE A 29 7.77 1.95 8.31
CA PHE A 29 6.40 2.07 8.78
C PHE A 29 5.38 1.72 7.66
N CYS A 30 5.54 2.26 6.46
CA CYS A 30 4.70 1.91 5.31
C CYS A 30 4.77 0.40 4.98
N GLY A 31 5.95 -0.20 5.08
CA GLY A 31 6.13 -1.65 4.93
C GLY A 31 5.38 -2.44 6.01
N ALA A 32 5.41 -1.99 7.24
CA ALA A 32 4.64 -2.59 8.34
C ALA A 32 3.12 -2.46 8.12
N VAL A 33 2.64 -1.31 7.63
CA VAL A 33 1.21 -1.11 7.30
C VAL A 33 0.78 -2.05 6.18
N LEU A 34 1.59 -2.19 5.12
CA LEU A 34 1.31 -3.13 4.03
C LEU A 34 1.29 -4.58 4.53
N THR A 35 2.24 -4.96 5.38
CA THR A 35 2.27 -6.29 5.99
C THR A 35 1.07 -6.51 6.90
N GLY A 36 0.70 -5.53 7.71
CA GLY A 36 -0.50 -5.56 8.55
C GLY A 36 -1.78 -5.75 7.73
N PHE A 37 -1.91 -5.02 6.61
CA PHE A 37 -3.00 -5.23 5.66
C PHE A 37 -3.06 -6.66 5.12
N LEU A 38 -1.92 -7.19 4.65
CA LEU A 38 -1.86 -8.56 4.10
C LEU A 38 -2.22 -9.61 5.14
N VAL A 39 -1.68 -9.48 6.35
CA VAL A 39 -1.99 -10.39 7.47
C VAL A 39 -3.48 -10.36 7.80
N LEU A 40 -4.07 -9.17 7.96
CA LEU A 40 -5.52 -9.04 8.22
C LEU A 40 -6.34 -9.63 7.08
N ALA A 41 -6.06 -9.23 5.83
CA ALA A 41 -6.83 -9.67 4.67
C ALA A 41 -6.78 -11.19 4.50
N LEU A 42 -5.61 -11.80 4.66
CA LEU A 42 -5.43 -13.25 4.55
C LEU A 42 -6.08 -13.99 5.74
N SER A 43 -5.94 -13.50 6.97
CA SER A 43 -6.52 -14.12 8.17
C SER A 43 -8.05 -14.12 8.10
N PHE A 44 -8.67 -12.99 7.80
CA PHE A 44 -10.14 -12.91 7.68
C PHE A 44 -10.66 -13.67 6.47
N LYS A 45 -9.93 -13.69 5.35
CA LYS A 45 -10.24 -14.53 4.19
C LYS A 45 -10.18 -16.02 4.54
N ALA A 46 -9.14 -16.46 5.24
CA ALA A 46 -8.99 -17.85 5.67
C ALA A 46 -10.08 -18.26 6.69
N ALA A 47 -10.50 -17.34 7.54
CA ALA A 47 -11.62 -17.53 8.47
C ALA A 47 -13.00 -17.50 7.78
N GLY A 48 -13.09 -17.22 6.48
CA GLY A 48 -14.36 -17.10 5.76
C GLY A 48 -15.22 -15.94 6.25
N TYR A 49 -14.62 -14.90 6.84
CA TYR A 49 -15.36 -13.78 7.41
C TYR A 49 -16.01 -12.92 6.31
N SER A 50 -17.32 -12.69 6.47
CA SER A 50 -18.06 -11.70 5.68
C SER A 50 -19.10 -11.02 6.58
N ALA A 51 -19.27 -9.74 6.42
CA ALA A 51 -20.30 -8.96 7.10
C ALA A 51 -20.98 -8.04 6.07
N TYR A 52 -22.25 -7.77 6.31
CA TYR A 52 -23.06 -6.95 5.42
C TYR A 52 -23.54 -5.72 6.16
N VAL A 53 -23.39 -4.55 5.55
CA VAL A 53 -23.78 -3.26 6.12
C VAL A 53 -24.56 -2.46 5.08
N THR A 54 -25.66 -1.86 5.48
CA THR A 54 -26.51 -1.06 4.60
C THR A 54 -25.85 0.30 4.30
N SER A 55 -25.83 0.68 3.04
CA SER A 55 -25.41 2.01 2.58
C SER A 55 -26.58 2.78 2.00
N LEU A 56 -26.70 4.04 2.35
CA LEU A 56 -27.65 4.98 1.76
C LEU A 56 -26.95 6.06 0.91
N ALA A 57 -25.63 5.95 0.69
CA ALA A 57 -24.83 6.99 0.03
C ALA A 57 -25.24 7.28 -1.42
N GLU A 58 -25.59 6.24 -2.18
CA GLU A 58 -26.02 6.32 -3.60
C GLU A 58 -27.37 5.59 -3.82
N GLY A 59 -28.15 5.43 -2.75
CA GLY A 59 -29.37 4.63 -2.68
C GLY A 59 -29.18 3.40 -1.78
N PRO A 60 -30.28 2.72 -1.41
CA PRO A 60 -30.22 1.57 -0.49
C PRO A 60 -29.45 0.42 -1.15
N ALA A 61 -28.27 0.11 -0.66
CA ALA A 61 -27.40 -0.97 -1.13
C ALA A 61 -26.80 -1.73 0.05
N LEU A 62 -26.68 -3.05 -0.10
CA LEU A 62 -26.01 -3.90 0.89
C LEU A 62 -24.55 -4.10 0.49
N LEU A 63 -23.63 -3.66 1.35
CA LEU A 63 -22.19 -3.73 1.10
C LEU A 63 -21.57 -4.89 1.87
N GLU A 64 -20.87 -5.75 1.15
CA GLU A 64 -20.06 -6.82 1.75
C GLU A 64 -18.72 -6.26 2.26
N TYR A 65 -18.43 -6.52 3.53
CA TYR A 65 -17.16 -6.27 4.20
C TYR A 65 -16.44 -7.58 4.46
N ARG A 66 -15.18 -7.67 4.04
CA ARG A 66 -14.29 -8.82 4.30
C ARG A 66 -13.38 -8.63 5.50
N LEU A 67 -13.48 -7.48 6.14
CA LEU A 67 -12.89 -7.13 7.42
C LEU A 67 -14.01 -6.61 8.32
N PRO A 68 -13.88 -6.68 9.65
CA PRO A 68 -14.88 -6.13 10.56
C PRO A 68 -15.19 -4.67 10.24
N PRO A 69 -16.48 -4.32 10.04
CA PRO A 69 -16.88 -2.98 9.59
C PRO A 69 -16.94 -1.99 10.76
N PHE A 70 -15.81 -1.62 11.37
CA PHE A 70 -15.76 -0.61 12.42
C PHE A 70 -16.26 0.76 11.94
N ILE A 71 -15.99 1.05 10.66
CA ILE A 71 -16.48 2.25 9.98
C ILE A 71 -17.49 1.82 8.91
N GLY A 72 -18.74 2.18 9.11
CA GLY A 72 -19.83 1.94 8.19
C GLY A 72 -20.09 3.12 7.25
N PRO A 73 -20.84 2.91 6.17
CA PRO A 73 -21.29 3.97 5.28
C PRO A 73 -22.31 4.88 5.98
N ALA A 74 -22.56 6.04 5.36
CA ALA A 74 -23.62 6.94 5.85
C ALA A 74 -24.97 6.24 5.83
N GLY A 75 -25.72 6.36 6.93
CA GLY A 75 -27.02 5.73 7.13
C GLY A 75 -26.98 4.29 7.68
N SER A 76 -25.81 3.67 7.85
CA SER A 76 -25.68 2.39 8.52
C SER A 76 -26.03 2.49 10.00
N GLN A 77 -26.58 1.41 10.58
CA GLN A 77 -26.95 1.40 11.98
C GLN A 77 -26.04 0.43 12.79
N PRO A 78 -25.75 0.76 14.07
CA PRO A 78 -25.08 -0.17 14.97
C PRO A 78 -25.87 -1.47 15.11
N GLY A 79 -25.20 -2.62 14.99
CA GLY A 79 -25.81 -3.94 15.12
C GLY A 79 -26.18 -4.62 13.79
N GLU A 80 -25.97 -3.97 12.64
CA GLU A 80 -26.10 -4.64 11.34
C GLU A 80 -25.07 -5.77 11.16
N ALA A 81 -23.91 -5.64 11.81
CA ALA A 81 -22.89 -6.68 11.89
C ALA A 81 -22.39 -6.83 13.33
N ALA A 82 -21.73 -7.94 13.64
CA ALA A 82 -21.12 -8.15 14.95
C ALA A 82 -19.72 -8.75 14.81
N PHE A 83 -18.80 -8.33 15.67
CA PHE A 83 -17.48 -8.91 15.76
C PHE A 83 -17.03 -8.95 17.23
N LEU A 84 -16.65 -10.15 17.72
CA LEU A 84 -16.29 -10.38 19.13
C LEU A 84 -17.32 -9.84 20.14
N GLY A 85 -18.62 -9.93 19.81
CA GLY A 85 -19.71 -9.44 20.65
C GLY A 85 -19.95 -7.92 20.58
N LEU A 86 -19.16 -7.18 19.80
CA LEU A 86 -19.37 -5.74 19.58
C LEU A 86 -20.36 -5.54 18.43
N PRO A 87 -21.41 -4.73 18.61
CA PRO A 87 -22.30 -4.35 17.52
C PRO A 87 -21.57 -3.38 16.58
N LEU A 88 -21.53 -3.69 15.29
CA LEU A 88 -20.86 -2.90 14.27
C LEU A 88 -21.88 -2.36 13.25
N PRO A 89 -21.60 -1.25 12.57
CA PRO A 89 -20.44 -0.38 12.71
C PRO A 89 -20.47 0.51 13.97
N LEU A 90 -19.27 0.90 14.47
CA LEU A 90 -19.15 1.81 15.60
C LEU A 90 -19.26 3.28 15.19
N VAL A 91 -18.76 3.59 14.00
CA VAL A 91 -18.67 4.96 13.47
C VAL A 91 -19.18 4.97 12.03
N GLN A 92 -19.91 6.02 11.68
CA GLN A 92 -20.29 6.26 10.28
C GLN A 92 -19.21 7.10 9.58
N ALA A 93 -18.98 6.79 8.30
CA ALA A 93 -18.09 7.60 7.47
C ALA A 93 -18.63 9.04 7.33
N PRO A 94 -17.74 10.05 7.25
CA PRO A 94 -18.15 11.45 7.11
C PRO A 94 -19.07 11.66 5.88
N ALA A 95 -20.06 12.54 5.99
CA ALA A 95 -21.07 12.77 4.95
C ALA A 95 -20.51 13.27 3.60
N TRP A 96 -19.28 13.82 3.58
CA TRP A 96 -18.60 14.22 2.35
C TRP A 96 -18.03 13.02 1.56
N MET A 97 -17.90 11.85 2.18
CA MET A 97 -17.46 10.60 1.50
C MET A 97 -18.66 9.92 0.84
N ARG A 98 -19.00 10.36 -0.37
CA ARG A 98 -20.22 9.91 -1.08
C ARG A 98 -20.07 8.66 -1.93
N GLY A 99 -18.84 8.16 -2.17
CA GLY A 99 -18.65 6.96 -3.00
C GLY A 99 -19.15 5.68 -2.33
N LEU A 100 -19.82 4.82 -3.08
CA LEU A 100 -20.41 3.55 -2.60
C LEU A 100 -19.44 2.72 -1.74
N TYR A 101 -18.16 2.66 -2.13
CA TYR A 101 -17.12 1.90 -1.44
C TYR A 101 -16.21 2.74 -0.55
N ALA A 102 -16.46 4.05 -0.42
CA ALA A 102 -15.57 4.97 0.29
C ALA A 102 -15.39 4.60 1.77
N ALA A 103 -16.50 4.30 2.46
CA ALA A 103 -16.49 3.87 3.87
C ALA A 103 -15.73 2.55 4.06
N ARG A 104 -15.92 1.57 3.17
CA ARG A 104 -15.22 0.28 3.21
C ARG A 104 -13.71 0.47 2.99
N ASN A 105 -13.31 1.32 2.06
CA ASN A 105 -11.91 1.62 1.80
C ASN A 105 -11.27 2.35 2.99
N LEU A 106 -11.99 3.31 3.60
CA LEU A 106 -11.54 3.99 4.81
C LEU A 106 -11.38 2.99 5.98
N ASN A 107 -12.36 2.12 6.20
CA ASN A 107 -12.29 1.07 7.22
C ASN A 107 -11.05 0.19 7.02
N THR A 108 -10.81 -0.26 5.81
CA THR A 108 -9.63 -1.07 5.46
C THR A 108 -8.33 -0.30 5.71
N LEU A 109 -8.25 0.97 5.31
CA LEU A 109 -7.10 1.83 5.53
C LEU A 109 -6.80 2.00 7.03
N VAL A 110 -7.81 2.32 7.82
CA VAL A 110 -7.67 2.52 9.28
C VAL A 110 -7.23 1.22 9.96
N LEU A 111 -7.88 0.09 9.69
CA LEU A 111 -7.50 -1.20 10.26
C LEU A 111 -6.08 -1.61 9.87
N SER A 112 -5.71 -1.41 8.61
CA SER A 112 -4.36 -1.72 8.12
C SER A 112 -3.31 -0.84 8.78
N THR A 113 -3.62 0.44 8.99
CA THR A 113 -2.73 1.38 9.66
C THR A 113 -2.55 1.02 11.13
N VAL A 114 -3.64 0.69 11.83
CA VAL A 114 -3.59 0.24 13.24
C VAL A 114 -2.79 -1.06 13.37
N ALA A 115 -3.09 -2.06 12.55
CA ALA A 115 -2.36 -3.33 12.57
C ALA A 115 -0.87 -3.14 12.23
N GLY A 116 -0.56 -2.30 11.23
CA GLY A 116 0.80 -1.96 10.86
C GLY A 116 1.54 -1.19 11.95
N ALA A 117 0.86 -0.24 12.62
CA ALA A 117 1.44 0.50 13.74
C ALA A 117 1.74 -0.42 14.93
N LEU A 118 0.84 -1.36 15.23
CA LEU A 118 1.07 -2.39 16.27
C LEU A 118 2.25 -3.29 15.89
N LEU A 119 2.30 -3.78 14.66
CA LEU A 119 3.41 -4.59 14.17
C LEU A 119 4.75 -3.82 14.24
N TYR A 120 4.75 -2.58 13.77
CA TYR A 120 5.91 -1.67 13.86
C TYR A 120 6.37 -1.50 15.31
N ALA A 121 5.43 -1.21 16.23
CA ALA A 121 5.73 -1.05 17.65
C ALA A 121 6.28 -2.34 18.27
N LEU A 122 5.68 -3.49 17.96
CA LEU A 122 6.14 -4.81 18.44
C LEU A 122 7.58 -5.11 17.97
N VAL A 123 7.86 -4.92 16.67
CA VAL A 123 9.21 -5.14 16.13
C VAL A 123 10.22 -4.17 16.76
N ARG A 124 9.86 -2.91 16.93
CA ARG A 124 10.70 -1.90 17.56
C ARG A 124 11.00 -2.23 19.03
N LEU A 125 9.99 -2.67 19.78
CA LEU A 125 10.16 -3.09 21.18
C LEU A 125 11.00 -4.36 21.29
N ALA A 126 10.75 -5.36 20.46
CA ALA A 126 11.52 -6.61 20.44
C ALA A 126 12.97 -6.40 20.04
N ALA A 127 13.23 -5.52 19.06
CA ALA A 127 14.59 -5.18 18.62
C ALA A 127 15.30 -4.20 19.56
N ASN A 128 14.57 -3.52 20.42
CA ASN A 128 15.04 -2.44 21.30
C ASN A 128 15.84 -1.34 20.56
N MET A 129 15.45 -1.09 19.30
CA MET A 129 16.08 -0.09 18.43
C MET A 129 15.12 0.35 17.31
N PRO A 130 15.35 1.51 16.68
CA PRO A 130 14.60 1.93 15.49
C PRO A 130 14.75 0.93 14.33
N LEU A 131 13.70 0.75 13.53
CA LEU A 131 13.72 -0.20 12.41
C LEU A 131 14.74 0.17 11.34
N ARG A 132 15.05 1.46 11.18
CA ARG A 132 16.13 1.95 10.31
C ARG A 132 17.50 1.34 10.68
N ASP A 133 17.77 1.19 11.98
CA ASP A 133 19.03 0.61 12.46
C ASP A 133 19.06 -0.90 12.27
N LEU A 134 17.91 -1.55 12.46
CA LEU A 134 17.72 -2.96 12.14
C LEU A 134 17.95 -3.21 10.64
N GLY A 135 17.37 -2.38 9.77
CA GLY A 135 17.57 -2.44 8.31
C GLY A 135 19.02 -2.25 7.90
N THR A 136 19.73 -1.28 8.50
CA THR A 136 21.16 -1.08 8.22
C THR A 136 22.01 -2.25 8.73
N ARG A 137 21.67 -2.86 9.86
CA ARG A 137 22.35 -4.09 10.35
C ARG A 137 22.07 -5.29 9.44
N ALA A 138 20.83 -5.47 8.96
CA ALA A 138 20.47 -6.55 8.06
C ALA A 138 21.20 -6.49 6.72
N VAL A 139 21.43 -5.26 6.21
CA VAL A 139 22.26 -5.03 5.00
C VAL A 139 23.74 -5.30 5.28
N GLY A 140 24.15 -5.27 6.55
CA GLY A 140 25.50 -5.64 7.00
C GLY A 140 26.60 -4.82 6.33
N ASN A 141 27.66 -5.49 5.87
CA ASN A 141 28.80 -4.87 5.21
C ASN A 141 28.67 -4.77 3.68
N MET A 142 27.45 -4.81 3.11
CA MET A 142 27.27 -4.63 1.68
C MET A 142 27.84 -3.31 1.21
N SER A 143 28.61 -3.33 0.14
CA SER A 143 29.17 -2.11 -0.46
C SER A 143 28.07 -1.24 -1.05
N PRO A 144 28.21 0.09 -1.07
CA PRO A 144 27.26 0.98 -1.75
C PRO A 144 27.01 0.61 -3.21
N ARG A 145 28.05 0.10 -3.89
CA ARG A 145 27.95 -0.40 -5.28
C ARG A 145 27.01 -1.60 -5.40
N LEU A 146 27.07 -2.53 -4.43
CA LEU A 146 26.17 -3.70 -4.44
C LEU A 146 24.72 -3.28 -4.21
N LEU A 147 24.45 -2.34 -3.29
CA LEU A 147 23.11 -1.81 -3.04
C LEU A 147 22.55 -1.12 -4.29
N ASP A 148 23.38 -0.38 -5.00
CA ASP A 148 23.03 0.27 -6.25
C ASP A 148 22.71 -0.73 -7.36
N GLU A 149 23.51 -1.79 -7.48
CA GLU A 149 23.32 -2.87 -8.43
C GLU A 149 22.02 -3.66 -8.14
N VAL A 150 21.74 -3.97 -6.89
CA VAL A 150 20.48 -4.65 -6.50
C VAL A 150 19.27 -3.77 -6.83
N SER A 151 19.35 -2.47 -6.56
CA SER A 151 18.30 -1.51 -6.91
C SER A 151 18.05 -1.46 -8.41
N TYR A 152 19.13 -1.39 -9.20
CA TYR A 152 19.06 -1.41 -10.66
C TYR A 152 18.43 -2.68 -11.19
N ARG A 153 18.88 -3.85 -10.73
CA ARG A 153 18.33 -5.14 -11.15
C ARG A 153 16.84 -5.26 -10.78
N GLY A 154 16.47 -4.79 -9.60
CA GLY A 154 15.06 -4.76 -9.18
C GLY A 154 14.19 -3.91 -10.12
N ILE A 155 14.67 -2.74 -10.53
CA ILE A 155 13.99 -1.88 -11.49
C ILE A 155 13.99 -2.50 -12.88
N ALA A 156 15.11 -3.06 -13.33
CA ALA A 156 15.25 -3.67 -14.67
C ALA A 156 14.29 -4.86 -14.86
N VAL A 157 14.04 -5.65 -13.80
CA VAL A 157 13.05 -6.74 -13.85
C VAL A 157 11.63 -6.21 -13.62
N GLY A 158 11.45 -5.27 -12.71
CA GLY A 158 10.14 -4.71 -12.39
C GLY A 158 9.53 -3.87 -13.52
N TYR A 159 10.36 -3.21 -14.31
CA TYR A 159 9.90 -2.34 -15.40
C TYR A 159 9.14 -3.09 -16.51
N PRO A 160 9.63 -4.22 -17.07
CA PRO A 160 8.85 -5.01 -18.02
C PRO A 160 7.55 -5.56 -17.42
N LEU A 161 7.58 -6.02 -16.16
CA LEU A 161 6.38 -6.50 -15.48
C LEU A 161 5.34 -5.38 -15.28
N PHE A 162 5.80 -4.19 -14.92
CA PHE A 162 4.94 -3.01 -14.81
C PHE A 162 4.37 -2.61 -16.19
N THR A 163 5.19 -2.63 -17.25
CA THR A 163 4.74 -2.34 -18.61
C THR A 163 3.62 -3.29 -19.04
N LEU A 164 3.81 -4.59 -18.85
CA LEU A 164 2.79 -5.58 -19.18
C LEU A 164 1.53 -5.44 -18.30
N GLY A 165 1.69 -5.33 -16.98
CA GLY A 165 0.57 -5.32 -16.05
C GLY A 165 -0.19 -4.00 -16.03
N ALA A 166 0.51 -2.89 -15.82
CA ALA A 166 -0.10 -1.59 -15.59
C ALA A 166 -0.43 -0.80 -16.85
N LEU A 167 0.19 -1.14 -18.00
CA LEU A 167 -0.13 -0.51 -19.28
C LEU A 167 -0.85 -1.51 -20.20
N VAL A 168 -0.19 -2.57 -20.68
CA VAL A 168 -0.75 -3.43 -21.72
C VAL A 168 -2.04 -4.13 -21.27
N PHE A 169 -2.00 -4.86 -20.14
CA PHE A 169 -3.19 -5.57 -19.66
C PHE A 169 -4.28 -4.61 -19.16
N ALA A 170 -3.90 -3.48 -18.57
CA ALA A 170 -4.85 -2.45 -18.17
C ALA A 170 -5.58 -1.85 -19.38
N MET A 171 -4.87 -1.56 -20.48
CA MET A 171 -5.47 -1.08 -21.72
C MET A 171 -6.45 -2.11 -22.35
N ILE A 172 -6.07 -3.39 -22.38
CA ILE A 172 -6.92 -4.47 -22.88
C ILE A 172 -8.19 -4.58 -22.02
N TRP A 173 -8.02 -4.49 -20.70
CA TRP A 173 -9.17 -4.51 -19.78
C TRP A 173 -10.07 -3.29 -19.96
N ALA A 174 -9.50 -2.09 -20.09
CA ALA A 174 -10.24 -0.85 -20.32
C ALA A 174 -11.08 -0.92 -21.59
N GLN A 175 -10.53 -1.48 -22.67
CA GLN A 175 -11.29 -1.72 -23.91
C GLN A 175 -12.50 -2.62 -23.68
N LYS A 176 -12.36 -3.69 -22.90
CA LYS A 176 -13.49 -4.59 -22.57
C LYS A 176 -14.52 -3.94 -21.65
N ALA A 177 -14.07 -3.17 -20.67
CA ALA A 177 -14.93 -2.60 -19.63
C ALA A 177 -15.64 -1.32 -20.08
N TRP A 178 -14.98 -0.48 -20.86
CA TRP A 178 -15.45 0.86 -21.22
C TRP A 178 -15.47 1.14 -22.72
N GLY A 179 -15.09 0.19 -23.59
CA GLY A 179 -15.06 0.33 -25.04
C GLY A 179 -13.94 1.22 -25.58
N ARG A 180 -12.95 1.56 -24.79
CA ARG A 180 -11.78 2.37 -25.18
C ARG A 180 -10.51 1.93 -24.47
N TYR A 181 -9.38 2.01 -25.17
CA TYR A 181 -8.09 1.54 -24.63
C TYR A 181 -7.49 2.50 -23.61
N TRP A 182 -7.81 3.80 -23.67
CA TRP A 182 -7.23 4.86 -22.86
C TRP A 182 -8.21 6.02 -22.69
N ASP A 183 -8.35 6.56 -21.48
CA ASP A 183 -9.29 7.64 -21.17
C ASP A 183 -8.65 8.84 -20.45
N TRP A 184 -7.34 8.84 -20.25
CA TRP A 184 -6.64 9.86 -19.50
C TRP A 184 -7.15 10.04 -18.06
N ASP A 185 -7.68 8.98 -17.46
CA ASP A 185 -8.07 9.03 -16.07
C ASP A 185 -6.81 9.21 -15.17
N PRO A 186 -6.98 9.66 -13.91
CA PRO A 186 -5.84 9.88 -13.01
C PRO A 186 -4.96 8.65 -12.82
N LYS A 187 -5.51 7.43 -12.85
CA LYS A 187 -4.75 6.19 -12.67
C LYS A 187 -3.87 5.87 -13.89
N GLU A 188 -4.45 6.00 -15.07
CA GLU A 188 -3.75 5.82 -16.34
C GLU A 188 -2.62 6.85 -16.50
N THR A 189 -2.93 8.12 -16.22
CA THR A 189 -1.97 9.22 -16.29
C THR A 189 -0.79 9.00 -15.33
N TRP A 190 -1.04 8.62 -14.08
CA TRP A 190 0.02 8.36 -13.12
C TRP A 190 0.82 7.09 -13.46
N ALA A 191 0.19 6.06 -14.03
CA ALA A 191 0.89 4.89 -14.54
C ALA A 191 1.86 5.26 -15.67
N LEU A 192 1.42 6.09 -16.63
CA LEU A 192 2.26 6.58 -17.72
C LEU A 192 3.42 7.45 -17.22
N ILE A 193 3.16 8.39 -16.29
CA ILE A 193 4.20 9.21 -15.69
C ILE A 193 5.25 8.34 -15.01
N THR A 194 4.83 7.36 -14.21
CA THR A 194 5.72 6.42 -13.53
C THR A 194 6.56 5.63 -14.53
N TRP A 195 5.94 5.17 -15.60
CA TRP A 195 6.61 4.43 -16.68
C TRP A 195 7.69 5.29 -17.36
N LEU A 196 7.39 6.56 -17.66
CA LEU A 196 8.35 7.49 -18.27
C LEU A 196 9.55 7.76 -17.34
N PHE A 197 9.32 7.93 -16.04
CA PHE A 197 10.41 8.11 -15.06
C PHE A 197 11.36 6.91 -15.04
N TYR A 198 10.83 5.68 -14.97
CA TYR A 198 11.67 4.48 -14.97
C TYR A 198 12.34 4.24 -16.33
N SER A 199 11.67 4.56 -17.43
CA SER A 199 12.26 4.57 -18.78
C SER A 199 13.48 5.47 -18.84
N GLY A 200 13.33 6.73 -18.40
CA GLY A 200 14.42 7.70 -18.36
C GLY A 200 15.57 7.26 -17.45
N TYR A 201 15.25 6.74 -16.27
CA TYR A 201 16.25 6.21 -15.35
C TYR A 201 17.07 5.06 -15.97
N LEU A 202 16.41 4.07 -16.56
CA LEU A 202 17.07 2.92 -17.19
C LEU A 202 17.91 3.36 -18.40
N HIS A 203 17.37 4.25 -19.23
CA HIS A 203 18.09 4.80 -20.38
C HIS A 203 19.37 5.53 -19.96
N MET A 204 19.28 6.44 -18.99
CA MET A 204 20.45 7.17 -18.50
C MET A 204 21.50 6.25 -17.90
N ARG A 205 21.08 5.16 -17.26
CA ARG A 205 22.02 4.20 -16.68
C ARG A 205 22.75 3.38 -17.74
N ILE A 206 22.06 2.98 -18.80
CA ILE A 206 22.68 2.28 -19.93
C ILE A 206 23.70 3.19 -20.65
N VAL A 207 23.37 4.47 -20.84
CA VAL A 207 24.26 5.42 -21.57
C VAL A 207 25.48 5.79 -20.72
N ARG A 208 25.37 5.84 -19.40
CA ARG A 208 26.50 6.22 -18.52
C ARG A 208 27.39 5.04 -18.12
N GLY A 209 26.96 3.79 -18.41
CA GLY A 209 27.73 2.54 -18.23
C GLY A 209 28.01 2.22 -16.79
#